data_cfd172a18334b46d2e6b91e0d56f4ab4
#
_entry.id   cfd172a18334b46d2e6b91e0d56f4ab4
#
_cell.length_a   1.000
_cell.length_b   1.000
_cell.length_c   1.000
_cell.angle_alpha   90.00
_cell.angle_beta   90.00
_cell.angle_gamma   90.00
#
_symmetry.space_group_name_H-M   'P 1'
#
loop_
_entity.id
_entity.type
_entity.pdbx_description
1 polymer ?
#
loop_
_entity_poly.entity_id
_entity_poly.type
_entity_poly.pdbx_seq_one_letter_code
_entity_poly.pdbx_strand_id
1 'polypeptide(L)'
;MARPLRIEYPEAWYHVTCRGNEKRNIFRDDGDREKLLEILSANLKLYRIELYSYVLMQTHFHLLLMTPEANLRKFMQRLNTTYTVYFNRRHRRSGHLFQGRYKAILIEKDEYLVELSRYIHLNPVRIKQYSQLEIEQKRRILKGYPWSSYAGYTHLRKRQPFVHYSDILDMAGVGDGFGGRRKYEQFVMDGVMKDMNITFWKGVRGQTVLGSEDFVDWIYERFLSKKKVDRREFSGIKDLQTGPGTVEEIGRAVSREFGVEEKALYRPRGVPQARSIMMELCRVHLSRRMSFAEIGWRLGGISVSAISQNKKRLEESLRKDSHLRESLQRLSKALGSKPSQ
;
A
#
# COMPACT_ATOMS: atom_id res chain seq x y z
N MET A 1 -9.33 18.76 9.26
CA MET A 1 -8.50 17.59 8.94
C MET A 1 -8.17 17.60 7.46
N ALA A 2 -6.89 17.49 7.13
CA ALA A 2 -6.42 17.42 5.75
C ALA A 2 -7.05 16.20 5.04
N ARG A 3 -7.41 16.37 3.78
CA ARG A 3 -8.10 15.33 3.00
C ARG A 3 -7.06 14.47 2.26
N PRO A 4 -7.13 13.12 2.34
CA PRO A 4 -6.25 12.27 1.54
C PRO A 4 -6.42 12.55 0.05
N LEU A 5 -5.30 12.54 -0.67
CA LEU A 5 -5.26 12.65 -2.12
C LEU A 5 -6.06 11.52 -2.77
N ARG A 6 -6.70 11.84 -3.88
CA ARG A 6 -7.32 10.86 -4.77
C ARG A 6 -6.60 10.87 -6.09
N ILE A 7 -5.85 9.82 -6.31
CA ILE A 7 -5.12 9.60 -7.54
C ILE A 7 -5.90 8.57 -8.31
N GLU A 8 -6.28 8.89 -9.54
CA GLU A 8 -7.04 8.00 -10.43
C GLU A 8 -6.31 7.92 -11.78
N TYR A 9 -6.05 6.70 -12.23
CA TYR A 9 -5.51 6.41 -13.55
C TYR A 9 -6.04 5.04 -14.04
N PRO A 10 -6.00 4.75 -15.35
CA PRO A 10 -6.40 3.46 -15.88
C PRO A 10 -5.60 2.30 -15.28
N GLU A 11 -6.25 1.16 -15.04
CA GLU A 11 -5.67 -0.05 -14.46
C GLU A 11 -5.14 0.10 -13.02
N ALA A 12 -5.63 1.12 -12.30
CA ALA A 12 -5.21 1.37 -10.93
C ALA A 12 -5.94 0.44 -9.94
N TRP A 13 -5.18 -0.10 -9.00
CA TRP A 13 -5.66 -0.98 -7.94
C TRP A 13 -5.88 -0.22 -6.65
N TYR A 14 -7.00 -0.49 -5.99
CA TYR A 14 -7.39 0.23 -4.78
C TYR A 14 -7.90 -0.68 -3.69
N HIS A 15 -7.46 -0.40 -2.46
CA HIS A 15 -8.19 -0.77 -1.27
C HIS A 15 -9.15 0.36 -0.90
N VAL A 16 -10.44 0.09 -0.99
CA VAL A 16 -11.49 1.06 -0.68
C VAL A 16 -12.16 0.69 0.64
N THR A 17 -12.39 1.69 1.50
CA THR A 17 -13.10 1.51 2.77
C THR A 17 -14.14 2.62 2.93
N CYS A 18 -15.36 2.25 3.29
CA CYS A 18 -16.41 3.16 3.75
C CYS A 18 -16.83 2.78 5.16
N ARG A 19 -16.92 3.77 6.04
CA ARG A 19 -17.32 3.58 7.43
C ARG A 19 -18.57 4.41 7.76
N GLY A 20 -19.42 3.87 8.60
CA GLY A 20 -20.60 4.56 9.11
C GLY A 20 -20.26 5.80 9.92
N ASN A 21 -21.11 6.83 9.80
CA ASN A 21 -20.96 8.04 10.59
C ASN A 21 -20.99 7.70 12.08
N GLU A 22 -20.10 8.32 12.87
CA GLU A 22 -19.94 8.03 14.30
C GLU A 22 -19.67 6.54 14.62
N LYS A 23 -19.12 5.80 13.66
CA LYS A 23 -18.92 4.33 13.72
C LYS A 23 -20.22 3.54 13.91
N ARG A 24 -21.39 4.13 13.57
CA ARG A 24 -22.67 3.46 13.63
C ARG A 24 -22.80 2.38 12.56
N ASN A 25 -23.75 1.48 12.78
CA ASN A 25 -24.06 0.40 11.84
C ASN A 25 -24.54 0.98 10.51
N ILE A 26 -23.96 0.46 9.43
CA ILE A 26 -24.40 0.69 8.06
C ILE A 26 -25.26 -0.47 7.53
N PHE A 27 -25.38 -1.51 8.30
CA PHE A 27 -26.27 -2.66 8.08
C PHE A 27 -27.01 -2.95 9.39
N ARG A 28 -28.33 -3.01 9.35
CA ARG A 28 -29.16 -3.40 10.50
C ARG A 28 -29.51 -4.88 10.46
N ASP A 29 -29.65 -5.41 9.25
CA ASP A 29 -29.96 -6.81 8.99
C ASP A 29 -29.31 -7.31 7.67
N ASP A 30 -29.61 -8.54 7.30
CA ASP A 30 -29.05 -9.19 6.12
C ASP A 30 -29.62 -8.59 4.82
N GLY A 31 -30.88 -8.14 4.82
CA GLY A 31 -31.46 -7.46 3.65
C GLY A 31 -30.76 -6.15 3.29
N ASP A 32 -30.15 -5.46 4.25
CA ASP A 32 -29.30 -4.29 3.96
C ASP A 32 -28.01 -4.71 3.25
N ARG A 33 -27.42 -5.84 3.66
CA ARG A 33 -26.18 -6.36 3.04
C ARG A 33 -26.45 -6.89 1.63
N GLU A 34 -27.52 -7.63 1.45
CA GLU A 34 -27.97 -8.11 0.14
C GLU A 34 -28.19 -6.95 -0.80
N LYS A 35 -28.86 -5.89 -0.35
CA LYS A 35 -29.09 -4.70 -1.16
C LYS A 35 -27.81 -3.97 -1.53
N LEU A 36 -26.84 -3.87 -0.60
CA LEU A 36 -25.55 -3.30 -0.95
C LEU A 36 -24.84 -4.14 -2.03
N LEU A 37 -24.86 -5.49 -1.92
CA LEU A 37 -24.26 -6.37 -2.93
C LEU A 37 -24.94 -6.26 -4.28
N GLU A 38 -26.27 -6.15 -4.31
CA GLU A 38 -27.04 -5.89 -5.55
C GLU A 38 -26.61 -4.58 -6.21
N ILE A 39 -26.59 -3.47 -5.45
CA ILE A 39 -26.17 -2.16 -5.93
C ILE A 39 -24.69 -2.20 -6.36
N LEU A 40 -23.82 -2.88 -5.61
CA LEU A 40 -22.41 -3.06 -5.92
C LEU A 40 -22.25 -3.77 -7.27
N SER A 41 -22.88 -4.92 -7.46
CA SER A 41 -22.82 -5.71 -8.68
C SER A 41 -23.27 -4.89 -9.91
N ALA A 42 -24.40 -4.18 -9.80
CA ALA A 42 -24.89 -3.31 -10.88
C ALA A 42 -23.91 -2.17 -11.22
N ASN A 43 -23.28 -1.56 -10.21
CA ASN A 43 -22.31 -0.49 -10.41
C ASN A 43 -20.97 -1.00 -10.96
N LEU A 44 -20.50 -2.17 -10.54
CA LEU A 44 -19.29 -2.81 -11.11
C LEU A 44 -19.46 -2.98 -12.63
N LYS A 45 -20.59 -3.52 -13.06
CA LYS A 45 -20.91 -3.67 -14.49
C LYS A 45 -20.99 -2.32 -15.22
N LEU A 46 -21.69 -1.33 -14.64
CA LEU A 46 -21.90 -0.01 -15.25
C LEU A 46 -20.59 0.74 -15.46
N TYR A 47 -19.68 0.69 -14.50
CA TYR A 47 -18.40 1.40 -14.55
C TYR A 47 -17.23 0.53 -15.01
N ARG A 48 -17.49 -0.73 -15.42
CA ARG A 48 -16.47 -1.71 -15.84
C ARG A 48 -15.37 -1.91 -14.81
N ILE A 49 -15.72 -1.86 -13.52
CA ILE A 49 -14.77 -2.04 -12.42
C ILE A 49 -14.68 -3.52 -12.07
N GLU A 50 -13.48 -4.00 -11.88
CA GLU A 50 -13.21 -5.38 -11.49
C GLU A 50 -13.05 -5.46 -9.97
N LEU A 51 -13.83 -6.33 -9.33
CA LEU A 51 -13.77 -6.58 -7.90
C LEU A 51 -13.08 -7.91 -7.62
N TYR A 52 -12.09 -7.88 -6.74
CA TYR A 52 -11.29 -9.07 -6.40
C TYR A 52 -11.58 -9.59 -5.00
N SER A 53 -11.75 -8.72 -4.02
CA SER A 53 -12.12 -9.12 -2.67
C SER A 53 -13.03 -8.11 -2.01
N TYR A 54 -13.93 -8.60 -1.16
CA TYR A 54 -14.75 -7.73 -0.31
C TYR A 54 -15.05 -8.36 1.04
N VAL A 55 -15.39 -7.52 2.00
CA VAL A 55 -16.02 -7.89 3.27
C VAL A 55 -16.95 -6.78 3.75
N LEU A 56 -18.15 -7.15 4.15
CA LEU A 56 -19.15 -6.25 4.73
C LEU A 56 -19.20 -6.47 6.24
N MET A 57 -18.59 -5.55 6.99
CA MET A 57 -18.64 -5.52 8.45
C MET A 57 -19.82 -4.67 8.90
N GLN A 58 -20.30 -4.85 10.12
CA GLN A 58 -21.48 -4.16 10.60
C GLN A 58 -21.43 -2.63 10.47
N THR A 59 -20.26 -2.02 10.68
CA THR A 59 -20.06 -0.57 10.69
C THR A 59 -19.30 -0.04 9.47
N HIS A 60 -18.78 -0.91 8.62
CA HIS A 60 -17.95 -0.52 7.48
C HIS A 60 -17.83 -1.67 6.48
N PHE A 61 -17.30 -1.39 5.29
CA PHE A 61 -16.93 -2.41 4.32
C PHE A 61 -15.56 -2.13 3.70
N HIS A 62 -14.94 -3.17 3.19
CA HIS A 62 -13.69 -3.13 2.43
C HIS A 62 -13.89 -3.73 1.06
N LEU A 63 -13.28 -3.12 0.05
CA LEU A 63 -13.22 -3.62 -1.33
C LEU A 63 -11.77 -3.60 -1.80
N LEU A 64 -11.33 -4.65 -2.48
CA LEU A 64 -10.16 -4.68 -3.33
C LEU A 64 -10.64 -4.67 -4.77
N LEU A 65 -10.35 -3.62 -5.50
CA LEU A 65 -10.83 -3.44 -6.86
C LEU A 65 -9.79 -2.80 -7.77
N MET A 66 -9.94 -3.02 -9.08
CA MET A 66 -9.18 -2.37 -10.13
C MET A 66 -10.13 -1.57 -11.02
N THR A 67 -9.67 -0.41 -11.46
CA THR A 67 -10.42 0.46 -12.36
C THR A 67 -9.74 0.47 -13.73
N PRO A 68 -10.26 -0.25 -14.76
CA PRO A 68 -9.71 -0.19 -16.11
C PRO A 68 -9.72 1.24 -16.67
N GLU A 69 -10.69 2.02 -16.24
CA GLU A 69 -10.80 3.45 -16.52
C GLU A 69 -10.63 4.25 -15.23
N ALA A 70 -10.05 5.43 -15.28
CA ALA A 70 -9.81 6.29 -14.10
C ALA A 70 -11.14 6.87 -13.53
N ASN A 71 -12.03 6.02 -13.05
CA ASN A 71 -13.43 6.36 -12.73
C ASN A 71 -13.89 5.99 -11.30
N LEU A 72 -12.97 5.66 -10.39
CA LEU A 72 -13.27 5.27 -9.02
C LEU A 72 -14.18 6.27 -8.30
N ARG A 73 -13.96 7.57 -8.49
CA ARG A 73 -14.78 8.61 -7.85
C ARG A 73 -16.24 8.52 -8.27
N LYS A 74 -16.50 8.36 -9.57
CA LYS A 74 -17.87 8.26 -10.11
C LYS A 74 -18.57 7.00 -9.58
N PHE A 75 -17.87 5.87 -9.61
CA PHE A 75 -18.35 4.61 -9.07
C PHE A 75 -18.71 4.71 -7.59
N MET A 76 -17.80 5.19 -6.75
CA MET A 76 -18.00 5.28 -5.31
C MET A 76 -19.08 6.31 -4.93
N GLN A 77 -19.18 7.41 -5.67
CA GLN A 77 -20.23 8.40 -5.48
C GLN A 77 -21.60 7.75 -5.69
N ARG A 78 -21.78 7.02 -6.81
CA ARG A 78 -23.03 6.35 -7.12
C ARG A 78 -23.35 5.25 -6.10
N LEU A 79 -22.39 4.38 -5.80
CA LEU A 79 -22.54 3.30 -4.82
C LEU A 79 -23.03 3.84 -3.47
N ASN A 80 -22.30 4.80 -2.91
CA ASN A 80 -22.61 5.34 -1.59
C ASN A 80 -23.91 6.13 -1.56
N THR A 81 -24.22 6.90 -2.61
CA THR A 81 -25.46 7.68 -2.68
C THR A 81 -26.67 6.76 -2.81
N THR A 82 -26.62 5.79 -3.74
CA THR A 82 -27.73 4.85 -3.96
C THR A 82 -28.01 4.04 -2.69
N TYR A 83 -26.98 3.52 -2.05
CA TYR A 83 -27.15 2.77 -0.82
C TYR A 83 -27.62 3.64 0.36
N THR A 84 -27.12 4.87 0.50
CA THR A 84 -27.57 5.80 1.55
C THR A 84 -29.05 6.12 1.41
N VAL A 85 -29.52 6.40 0.18
CA VAL A 85 -30.93 6.67 -0.10
C VAL A 85 -31.80 5.47 0.27
N TYR A 86 -31.41 4.26 -0.17
CA TYR A 86 -32.11 3.04 0.20
C TYR A 86 -32.18 2.85 1.73
N PHE A 87 -31.03 2.90 2.40
CA PHE A 87 -30.92 2.68 3.85
C PHE A 87 -31.77 3.70 4.63
N ASN A 88 -31.68 4.98 4.29
CA ASN A 88 -32.42 6.03 4.96
C ASN A 88 -33.94 5.87 4.75
N ARG A 89 -34.37 5.54 3.52
CA ARG A 89 -35.79 5.28 3.22
C ARG A 89 -36.32 4.06 3.97
N ARG A 90 -35.58 2.94 3.93
CA ARG A 90 -35.99 1.70 4.60
C ARG A 90 -36.11 1.84 6.10
N HIS A 91 -35.18 2.57 6.70
CA HIS A 91 -35.09 2.71 8.16
C HIS A 91 -35.64 4.02 8.71
N ARG A 92 -36.42 4.76 7.91
CA ARG A 92 -37.05 6.06 8.28
C ARG A 92 -36.05 7.01 8.93
N ARG A 93 -34.89 7.17 8.30
CA ARG A 93 -33.74 7.91 8.78
C ARG A 93 -33.40 9.05 7.82
N SER A 94 -32.82 10.14 8.33
CA SER A 94 -32.27 11.25 7.54
C SER A 94 -30.78 11.45 7.82
N GLY A 95 -30.11 12.24 6.97
CA GLY A 95 -28.70 12.61 7.12
C GLY A 95 -27.69 11.58 6.57
N HIS A 96 -26.44 11.85 6.84
CA HIS A 96 -25.33 11.07 6.29
C HIS A 96 -25.26 9.67 6.91
N LEU A 97 -25.15 8.65 6.06
CA LEU A 97 -24.91 7.27 6.50
C LEU A 97 -23.43 7.03 6.76
N PHE A 98 -22.56 7.51 5.85
CA PHE A 98 -21.13 7.32 5.92
C PHE A 98 -20.40 8.52 6.53
N GLN A 99 -19.29 8.24 7.22
CA GLN A 99 -18.40 9.24 7.81
C GLN A 99 -17.57 9.93 6.71
N GLY A 100 -18.15 10.97 6.10
CA GLY A 100 -17.50 11.71 5.03
C GLY A 100 -17.28 10.86 3.76
N ARG A 101 -16.16 11.09 3.08
CA ARG A 101 -15.82 10.40 1.83
C ARG A 101 -15.23 9.01 2.12
N TYR A 102 -15.34 8.09 1.14
CA TYR A 102 -14.60 6.82 1.18
C TYR A 102 -13.09 7.07 1.29
N LYS A 103 -12.38 6.16 1.94
CA LYS A 103 -10.92 6.08 1.90
C LYS A 103 -10.54 5.16 0.74
N ALA A 104 -9.56 5.56 -0.05
CA ALA A 104 -8.95 4.74 -1.08
C ALA A 104 -7.43 4.79 -0.91
N ILE A 105 -6.82 3.63 -0.79
CA ILE A 105 -5.38 3.45 -0.82
C ILE A 105 -5.06 2.82 -2.15
N LEU A 106 -4.21 3.49 -2.92
CA LEU A 106 -3.66 2.99 -4.17
C LEU A 106 -2.66 1.89 -3.84
N ILE A 107 -2.77 0.75 -4.52
CA ILE A 107 -1.96 -0.44 -4.24
C ILE A 107 -1.11 -0.75 -5.46
N GLU A 108 0.18 -1.01 -5.24
CA GLU A 108 1.02 -1.62 -6.25
C GLU A 108 0.58 -3.06 -6.51
N LYS A 109 0.65 -3.49 -7.79
CA LYS A 109 0.25 -4.83 -8.20
C LYS A 109 1.15 -5.90 -7.58
N ASP A 110 0.68 -7.17 -7.62
CA ASP A 110 1.32 -8.42 -7.25
C ASP A 110 1.33 -8.73 -5.75
N GLU A 111 2.46 -8.76 -5.06
CA GLU A 111 2.57 -9.26 -3.67
C GLU A 111 1.63 -8.55 -2.69
N TYR A 112 1.43 -7.22 -2.85
CA TYR A 112 0.55 -6.45 -1.99
C TYR A 112 -0.92 -6.83 -2.15
N LEU A 113 -1.36 -7.27 -3.35
CA LEU A 113 -2.75 -7.64 -3.61
C LEU A 113 -3.14 -8.93 -2.92
N VAL A 114 -2.26 -9.93 -2.92
CA VAL A 114 -2.48 -11.22 -2.25
C VAL A 114 -2.58 -11.02 -0.73
N GLU A 115 -1.65 -10.27 -0.15
CA GLU A 115 -1.66 -9.92 1.26
C GLU A 115 -2.89 -9.08 1.65
N LEU A 116 -3.31 -8.16 0.80
CA LEU A 116 -4.51 -7.35 1.01
C LEU A 116 -5.78 -8.19 0.93
N SER A 117 -5.85 -9.17 0.02
CA SER A 117 -6.97 -10.09 -0.04
C SER A 117 -7.12 -10.89 1.27
N ARG A 118 -6.00 -11.39 1.81
CA ARG A 118 -5.95 -12.05 3.13
C ARG A 118 -6.40 -11.11 4.25
N TYR A 119 -5.90 -9.87 4.26
CA TYR A 119 -6.31 -8.86 5.24
C TYR A 119 -7.82 -8.64 5.21
N ILE A 120 -8.41 -8.45 4.02
CA ILE A 120 -9.85 -8.24 3.85
C ILE A 120 -10.63 -9.45 4.38
N HIS A 121 -10.22 -10.65 4.04
CA HIS A 121 -10.90 -11.88 4.46
C HIS A 121 -10.81 -12.14 5.97
N LEU A 122 -9.74 -11.69 6.63
CA LEU A 122 -9.56 -11.85 8.07
C LEU A 122 -10.33 -10.84 8.94
N ASN A 123 -10.90 -9.77 8.35
CA ASN A 123 -11.60 -8.74 9.12
C ASN A 123 -12.67 -9.30 10.08
N PRO A 124 -13.51 -10.30 9.69
CA PRO A 124 -14.54 -10.83 10.59
C PRO A 124 -14.01 -11.37 11.90
N VAL A 125 -12.78 -11.90 11.95
CA VAL A 125 -12.20 -12.52 13.16
C VAL A 125 -11.20 -11.60 13.89
N ARG A 126 -10.91 -10.42 13.33
CA ARG A 126 -10.00 -9.43 13.93
C ARG A 126 -10.71 -8.39 14.80
N ILE A 127 -11.98 -8.53 15.03
CA ILE A 127 -12.72 -7.67 15.95
C ILE A 127 -12.36 -8.03 17.41
N LYS A 128 -12.39 -7.02 18.30
CA LYS A 128 -11.99 -7.16 19.70
C LYS A 128 -12.70 -8.34 20.39
N GLN A 129 -13.97 -8.56 20.06
CA GLN A 129 -14.79 -9.67 20.60
C GLN A 129 -14.17 -11.05 20.37
N TYR A 130 -13.41 -11.24 19.26
CA TYR A 130 -12.84 -12.53 18.87
C TYR A 130 -11.33 -12.61 19.09
N SER A 131 -10.73 -11.63 19.78
CA SER A 131 -9.28 -11.59 20.01
C SER A 131 -8.77 -12.81 20.75
N GLN A 132 -9.52 -13.31 21.73
CA GLN A 132 -9.15 -14.43 22.59
C GLN A 132 -9.62 -15.81 22.07
N LEU A 133 -10.28 -15.87 20.92
CA LEU A 133 -10.75 -17.14 20.37
C LEU A 133 -9.59 -17.97 19.83
N GLU A 134 -9.69 -19.28 20.00
CA GLU A 134 -8.79 -20.27 19.40
C GLU A 134 -8.86 -20.22 17.86
N ILE A 135 -7.78 -20.65 17.21
CA ILE A 135 -7.64 -20.62 15.75
C ILE A 135 -8.79 -21.36 15.06
N GLU A 136 -9.17 -22.53 15.60
CA GLU A 136 -10.23 -23.35 15.02
C GLU A 136 -11.62 -22.70 15.16
N GLN A 137 -11.84 -21.94 16.22
CA GLN A 137 -13.05 -21.13 16.39
C GLN A 137 -13.08 -19.99 15.37
N LYS A 138 -11.95 -19.29 15.18
CA LYS A 138 -11.81 -18.24 14.15
C LYS A 138 -12.01 -18.81 12.73
N ARG A 139 -11.48 -20.00 12.45
CA ARG A 139 -11.70 -20.71 11.18
C ARG A 139 -13.18 -20.97 10.92
N ARG A 140 -13.92 -21.49 11.91
CA ARG A 140 -15.38 -21.72 11.79
C ARG A 140 -16.13 -20.44 11.51
N ILE A 141 -15.80 -19.35 12.20
CA ILE A 141 -16.40 -18.03 11.97
C ILE A 141 -16.14 -17.57 10.52
N LEU A 142 -14.91 -17.64 10.03
CA LEU A 142 -14.57 -17.24 8.66
C LEU A 142 -15.31 -18.08 7.61
N LYS A 143 -15.38 -19.40 7.79
CA LYS A 143 -16.10 -20.31 6.87
C LYS A 143 -17.61 -20.07 6.87
N GLY A 144 -18.13 -19.66 8.01
CA GLY A 144 -19.56 -19.37 8.20
C GLY A 144 -19.94 -17.92 7.87
N TYR A 145 -18.98 -17.03 7.63
CA TYR A 145 -19.27 -15.60 7.39
C TYR A 145 -19.74 -15.36 5.96
N PRO A 146 -21.04 -15.09 5.71
CA PRO A 146 -21.59 -15.03 4.37
C PRO A 146 -21.28 -13.71 3.65
N TRP A 147 -20.89 -12.68 4.39
CA TRP A 147 -20.75 -11.30 3.89
C TRP A 147 -19.32 -10.95 3.46
N SER A 148 -18.62 -11.95 2.92
CA SER A 148 -17.25 -11.84 2.43
C SER A 148 -17.07 -12.67 1.15
N SER A 149 -16.19 -12.24 0.26
CA SER A 149 -15.77 -13.03 -0.89
C SER A 149 -14.96 -14.28 -0.52
N TYR A 150 -14.51 -14.41 0.74
CA TYR A 150 -13.69 -15.54 1.22
C TYR A 150 -14.30 -16.91 0.89
N ALA A 151 -15.62 -17.06 1.09
CA ALA A 151 -16.30 -18.31 0.80
C ALA A 151 -16.17 -18.75 -0.66
N GLY A 152 -16.14 -17.82 -1.62
CA GLY A 152 -15.94 -18.11 -3.05
C GLY A 152 -14.49 -18.46 -3.40
N TYR A 153 -13.51 -17.98 -2.62
CA TYR A 153 -12.11 -18.37 -2.75
C TYR A 153 -11.84 -19.80 -2.31
N THR A 154 -12.60 -20.29 -1.34
CA THR A 154 -12.44 -21.65 -0.78
C THR A 154 -13.38 -22.68 -1.39
N HIS A 155 -14.54 -22.26 -1.92
CA HIS A 155 -15.59 -23.14 -2.44
C HIS A 155 -16.21 -22.60 -3.74
N LEU A 156 -16.04 -23.32 -4.85
CA LEU A 156 -16.58 -22.93 -6.17
C LEU A 156 -18.07 -22.56 -6.16
N ARG A 157 -18.89 -23.36 -5.50
CA ARG A 157 -20.36 -23.17 -5.43
C ARG A 157 -20.80 -21.92 -4.68
N LYS A 158 -19.88 -21.27 -3.95
CA LYS A 158 -20.14 -20.04 -3.18
C LYS A 158 -19.62 -18.78 -3.87
N ARG A 159 -19.19 -18.89 -5.13
CA ARG A 159 -18.70 -17.75 -5.89
C ARG A 159 -19.80 -16.77 -6.23
N GLN A 160 -19.50 -15.51 -6.04
CA GLN A 160 -20.28 -14.41 -6.55
C GLN A 160 -19.87 -14.13 -8.00
N PRO A 161 -20.79 -14.00 -8.96
CA PRO A 161 -20.45 -13.85 -10.37
C PRO A 161 -19.75 -12.52 -10.72
N PHE A 162 -19.77 -11.56 -9.81
CA PHE A 162 -19.15 -10.23 -9.96
C PHE A 162 -17.78 -10.11 -9.28
N VAL A 163 -17.17 -11.23 -8.84
CA VAL A 163 -15.84 -11.26 -8.20
C VAL A 163 -14.87 -12.05 -9.07
N HIS A 164 -13.70 -11.48 -9.33
CA HIS A 164 -12.60 -12.09 -10.09
C HIS A 164 -11.71 -12.88 -9.11
N TYR A 165 -11.91 -14.18 -9.01
CA TYR A 165 -11.22 -15.05 -8.05
C TYR A 165 -9.89 -15.58 -8.56
N SER A 166 -9.84 -15.98 -9.86
CA SER A 166 -8.68 -16.61 -10.49
C SER A 166 -7.42 -15.76 -10.39
N ASP A 167 -7.55 -14.46 -10.66
CA ASP A 167 -6.40 -13.55 -10.70
C ASP A 167 -5.62 -13.53 -9.37
N ILE A 168 -6.32 -13.43 -8.24
CA ILE A 168 -5.67 -13.45 -6.90
C ILE A 168 -5.09 -14.84 -6.59
N LEU A 169 -5.77 -15.92 -7.00
CA LEU A 169 -5.26 -17.27 -6.80
C LEU A 169 -4.01 -17.55 -7.64
N ASP A 170 -3.97 -17.02 -8.86
CA ASP A 170 -2.82 -17.12 -9.75
C ASP A 170 -1.64 -16.28 -9.25
N MET A 171 -1.89 -15.03 -8.82
CA MET A 171 -0.88 -14.18 -8.17
C MET A 171 -0.33 -14.81 -6.88
N ALA A 172 -1.17 -15.56 -6.14
CA ALA A 172 -0.73 -16.31 -4.97
C ALA A 172 0.07 -17.58 -5.32
N GLY A 173 0.24 -17.90 -6.61
CA GLY A 173 0.96 -19.10 -7.08
C GLY A 173 0.24 -20.42 -6.76
N VAL A 174 -1.08 -20.38 -6.48
CA VAL A 174 -1.79 -21.57 -6.06
C VAL A 174 -2.75 -22.13 -7.12
N GLY A 175 -3.12 -21.30 -8.12
CA GLY A 175 -4.09 -21.66 -9.16
C GLY A 175 -5.51 -21.88 -8.64
N ASP A 176 -6.47 -21.98 -9.55
CA ASP A 176 -7.92 -22.05 -9.24
C ASP A 176 -8.47 -23.48 -9.10
N GLY A 177 -7.63 -24.48 -8.98
CA GLY A 177 -8.01 -25.87 -8.72
C GLY A 177 -8.41 -26.14 -7.26
N PHE A 178 -8.92 -27.33 -6.97
CA PHE A 178 -9.28 -27.74 -5.61
C PHE A 178 -8.10 -27.62 -4.63
N GLY A 179 -6.92 -28.10 -5.04
CA GLY A 179 -5.68 -27.99 -4.24
C GLY A 179 -5.27 -26.55 -4.00
N GLY A 180 -5.40 -25.68 -5.01
CA GLY A 180 -5.08 -24.27 -4.90
C GLY A 180 -5.99 -23.54 -3.90
N ARG A 181 -7.29 -23.82 -3.92
CA ARG A 181 -8.23 -23.26 -2.95
C ARG A 181 -7.94 -23.68 -1.51
N ARG A 182 -7.50 -24.92 -1.29
CA ARG A 182 -7.04 -25.37 0.03
C ARG A 182 -5.76 -24.65 0.47
N LYS A 183 -4.81 -24.44 -0.45
CA LYS A 183 -3.59 -23.65 -0.16
C LYS A 183 -3.93 -22.20 0.17
N TYR A 184 -4.87 -21.59 -0.56
CA TYR A 184 -5.35 -20.24 -0.25
C TYR A 184 -6.05 -20.18 1.12
N GLU A 185 -6.88 -21.17 1.46
CA GLU A 185 -7.47 -21.27 2.81
C GLU A 185 -6.37 -21.29 3.89
N GLN A 186 -5.35 -22.13 3.70
CA GLN A 186 -4.22 -22.21 4.63
C GLN A 186 -3.48 -20.89 4.72
N PHE A 187 -3.18 -20.25 3.59
CA PHE A 187 -2.56 -18.93 3.54
C PHE A 187 -3.33 -17.87 4.34
N VAL A 188 -4.66 -17.86 4.23
CA VAL A 188 -5.51 -16.95 5.03
C VAL A 188 -5.43 -17.31 6.51
N MET A 189 -5.47 -18.60 6.87
CA MET A 189 -5.41 -19.06 8.26
C MET A 189 -4.06 -18.75 8.91
N ASP A 190 -2.95 -18.86 8.19
CA ASP A 190 -1.62 -18.49 8.69
C ASP A 190 -1.58 -17.01 9.11
N GLY A 191 -2.39 -16.15 8.47
CA GLY A 191 -2.54 -14.75 8.84
C GLY A 191 -3.31 -14.50 10.15
N VAL A 192 -4.01 -15.51 10.68
CA VAL A 192 -4.64 -15.42 12.01
C VAL A 192 -3.59 -15.48 13.11
N MET A 193 -2.53 -16.26 12.90
CA MET A 193 -1.43 -16.46 13.86
C MET A 193 -0.44 -15.31 13.88
N LYS A 194 -0.29 -14.60 12.76
CA LYS A 194 0.63 -13.47 12.62
C LYS A 194 -0.12 -12.16 12.85
N ASP A 195 0.40 -11.32 13.73
CA ASP A 195 -0.15 -9.95 13.90
C ASP A 195 0.25 -9.06 12.71
N MET A 196 -0.33 -9.38 11.54
CA MET A 196 0.00 -8.77 10.26
C MET A 196 -0.50 -7.33 10.10
N ASN A 197 -1.43 -6.88 10.96
CA ASN A 197 -2.02 -5.54 10.85
C ASN A 197 -0.99 -4.43 10.96
N ILE A 198 0.01 -4.61 11.83
CA ILE A 198 0.96 -3.54 12.16
C ILE A 198 1.99 -3.39 11.04
N THR A 199 2.40 -4.49 10.40
CA THR A 199 3.50 -4.46 9.43
C THR A 199 3.04 -4.02 8.04
N PHE A 200 1.91 -4.54 7.56
CA PHE A 200 1.37 -4.25 6.23
C PHE A 200 1.04 -2.76 6.07
N TRP A 201 0.29 -2.17 7.03
CA TRP A 201 -0.13 -0.78 6.94
C TRP A 201 0.95 0.24 7.28
N LYS A 202 2.08 -0.19 7.88
CA LYS A 202 3.26 0.68 8.08
C LYS A 202 3.89 1.14 6.77
N GLY A 203 3.69 0.39 5.68
CA GLY A 203 4.17 0.74 4.34
C GLY A 203 3.33 1.80 3.63
N VAL A 204 2.15 2.19 4.17
CA VAL A 204 1.30 3.19 3.52
C VAL A 204 1.92 4.58 3.64
N ARG A 205 2.21 5.18 2.50
CA ARG A 205 2.75 6.55 2.38
C ARG A 205 1.63 7.55 2.14
N GLY A 206 1.71 8.70 2.80
CA GLY A 206 0.75 9.80 2.63
C GLY A 206 -0.72 9.42 2.85
N GLN A 207 -1.00 8.34 3.60
CA GLN A 207 -2.34 7.75 3.79
C GLN A 207 -3.03 7.30 2.49
N THR A 208 -2.32 7.25 1.37
CA THR A 208 -2.91 7.13 0.03
C THR A 208 -2.28 6.05 -0.84
N VAL A 209 -1.00 5.71 -0.65
CA VAL A 209 -0.25 4.80 -1.52
C VAL A 209 0.40 3.70 -0.70
N LEU A 210 0.25 2.45 -1.13
CA LEU A 210 0.94 1.27 -0.61
C LEU A 210 1.65 0.58 -1.77
N GLY A 211 2.97 0.47 -1.69
CA GLY A 211 3.81 -0.12 -2.71
C GLY A 211 5.28 0.09 -2.40
N SER A 212 6.12 -0.34 -3.32
CA SER A 212 7.56 -0.09 -3.34
C SER A 212 7.83 1.42 -3.37
N GLU A 213 9.04 1.81 -3.03
CA GLU A 213 9.42 3.21 -3.12
C GLU A 213 9.41 3.68 -4.58
N ASP A 214 9.78 2.83 -5.54
CA ASP A 214 9.70 3.13 -6.98
C ASP A 214 8.27 3.45 -7.43
N PHE A 215 7.29 2.71 -6.95
CA PHE A 215 5.89 2.97 -7.21
C PHE A 215 5.43 4.29 -6.58
N VAL A 216 5.82 4.57 -5.35
CA VAL A 216 5.51 5.84 -4.66
C VAL A 216 6.10 7.03 -5.42
N ASP A 217 7.37 6.93 -5.86
CA ASP A 217 8.04 7.98 -6.62
C ASP A 217 7.38 8.18 -7.99
N TRP A 218 7.04 7.10 -8.71
CA TRP A 218 6.31 7.17 -9.97
C TRP A 218 4.95 7.88 -9.81
N ILE A 219 4.20 7.56 -8.75
CA ILE A 219 2.94 8.24 -8.42
C ILE A 219 3.18 9.73 -8.15
N TYR A 220 4.22 10.06 -7.38
CA TYR A 220 4.54 11.44 -7.08
C TYR A 220 4.88 12.24 -8.35
N GLU A 221 5.79 11.74 -9.17
CA GLU A 221 6.24 12.41 -10.38
C GLU A 221 5.11 12.63 -11.38
N ARG A 222 4.30 11.60 -11.61
CA ARG A 222 3.27 11.64 -12.63
C ARG A 222 2.05 12.47 -12.25
N PHE A 223 1.64 12.45 -10.98
CA PHE A 223 0.36 13.02 -10.55
C PHE A 223 0.47 14.22 -9.62
N LEU A 224 1.60 14.44 -8.97
CA LEU A 224 1.73 15.42 -7.89
C LEU A 224 2.77 16.50 -8.15
N SER A 225 3.87 16.21 -8.84
CA SER A 225 4.99 17.14 -9.05
C SER A 225 4.58 18.38 -9.81
N LYS A 226 3.68 18.28 -10.78
CA LYS A 226 3.24 19.38 -11.68
C LYS A 226 1.97 20.09 -11.20
N LYS A 227 1.24 19.56 -10.22
CA LYS A 227 0.05 20.23 -9.68
C LYS A 227 0.48 21.21 -8.57
N LYS A 228 0.02 22.47 -8.64
CA LYS A 228 -0.07 23.36 -7.47
C LYS A 228 -1.09 22.77 -6.50
N VAL A 229 -0.72 21.65 -5.86
CA VAL A 229 -1.58 21.03 -4.84
C VAL A 229 -1.45 21.87 -3.60
N ASP A 230 -2.55 22.37 -3.08
CA ASP A 230 -2.54 23.14 -1.84
C ASP A 230 -2.03 22.23 -0.71
N ARG A 231 -0.79 22.48 -0.27
CA ARG A 231 -0.10 21.72 0.78
C ARG A 231 -0.85 21.74 2.11
N ARG A 232 -1.77 22.70 2.30
CA ARG A 232 -2.63 22.79 3.49
C ARG A 232 -3.79 21.80 3.43
N GLU A 233 -4.28 21.48 2.23
CA GLU A 233 -5.34 20.50 2.03
C GLU A 233 -4.85 19.04 2.11
N PHE A 234 -3.56 18.77 1.85
CA PHE A 234 -3.01 17.42 1.71
C PHE A 234 -1.75 17.23 2.56
N SER A 235 -1.93 17.02 3.85
CA SER A 235 -0.81 16.82 4.80
C SER A 235 0.11 15.65 4.44
N GLY A 236 -0.39 14.63 3.75
CA GLY A 236 0.36 13.43 3.37
C GLY A 236 1.29 13.59 2.16
N ILE A 237 1.27 14.73 1.43
CA ILE A 237 2.19 14.94 0.30
C ILE A 237 3.66 14.93 0.75
N LYS A 238 3.94 15.45 1.95
CA LYS A 238 5.30 15.43 2.52
C LYS A 238 5.81 14.01 2.73
N ASP A 239 4.92 13.07 3.07
CA ASP A 239 5.26 11.67 3.30
C ASP A 239 5.51 10.89 1.99
N LEU A 240 5.08 11.47 0.85
CA LEU A 240 5.37 10.96 -0.49
C LEU A 240 6.66 11.55 -1.07
N GLN A 241 7.15 12.65 -0.50
CA GLN A 241 8.45 13.24 -0.83
C GLN A 241 9.52 12.61 0.08
N THR A 242 9.98 11.42 -0.23
CA THR A 242 10.98 10.73 0.58
C THR A 242 12.39 10.94 0.02
N GLY A 243 13.27 11.47 0.86
CA GLY A 243 14.71 11.52 0.63
C GLY A 243 15.23 12.70 -0.21
N PRO A 244 16.56 12.80 -0.31
CA PRO A 244 17.24 13.86 -1.06
C PRO A 244 16.92 13.72 -2.55
N GLY A 245 16.66 14.88 -3.20
CA GLY A 245 16.33 14.94 -4.61
C GLY A 245 17.54 14.92 -5.55
N THR A 246 18.75 15.19 -5.03
CA THR A 246 19.95 15.39 -5.86
C THR A 246 21.22 14.80 -5.23
N VAL A 247 22.20 14.51 -6.07
CA VAL A 247 23.55 14.06 -5.64
C VAL A 247 24.22 15.10 -4.74
N GLU A 248 24.00 16.38 -5.03
CA GLU A 248 24.55 17.51 -4.29
C GLU A 248 23.96 17.61 -2.86
N GLU A 249 22.67 17.31 -2.68
CA GLU A 249 22.04 17.25 -1.35
C GLU A 249 22.64 16.14 -0.48
N ILE A 250 22.85 14.97 -1.05
CA ILE A 250 23.53 13.85 -0.39
C ILE A 250 24.98 14.23 -0.10
N GLY A 251 25.68 14.82 -1.07
CA GLY A 251 27.06 15.30 -0.90
C GLY A 251 27.21 16.26 0.28
N ARG A 252 26.32 17.25 0.40
CA ARG A 252 26.31 18.18 1.53
C ARG A 252 26.05 17.51 2.90
N ALA A 253 25.18 16.54 2.93
CA ALA A 253 24.90 15.79 4.16
C ALA A 253 26.13 14.96 4.59
N VAL A 254 26.76 14.25 3.65
CA VAL A 254 27.96 13.46 3.89
C VAL A 254 29.16 14.34 4.24
N SER A 255 29.35 15.48 3.55
CA SER A 255 30.39 16.46 3.85
C SER A 255 30.32 16.93 5.31
N ARG A 256 29.12 17.26 5.80
CA ARG A 256 28.89 17.69 7.18
C ARG A 256 29.15 16.57 8.18
N GLU A 257 28.69 15.35 7.92
CA GLU A 257 28.86 14.20 8.81
C GLU A 257 30.32 13.82 9.00
N PHE A 258 31.11 13.86 7.92
CA PHE A 258 32.53 13.46 7.91
C PHE A 258 33.50 14.62 8.11
N GLY A 259 33.01 15.87 8.19
CA GLY A 259 33.89 17.05 8.31
C GLY A 259 34.83 17.24 7.13
N VAL A 260 34.43 16.87 5.91
CA VAL A 260 35.26 16.92 4.71
C VAL A 260 34.74 17.95 3.71
N GLU A 261 35.61 18.51 2.89
CA GLU A 261 35.20 19.42 1.84
C GLU A 261 34.29 18.70 0.81
N GLU A 262 33.15 19.29 0.46
CA GLU A 262 32.18 18.67 -0.48
C GLU A 262 32.84 18.29 -1.82
N LYS A 263 33.72 19.14 -2.36
CA LYS A 263 34.44 18.88 -3.60
C LYS A 263 35.34 17.63 -3.55
N ALA A 264 35.83 17.26 -2.35
CA ALA A 264 36.66 16.08 -2.18
C ALA A 264 35.88 14.75 -2.39
N LEU A 265 34.56 14.77 -2.15
CA LEU A 265 33.68 13.62 -2.37
C LEU A 265 33.54 13.22 -3.82
N TYR A 266 33.74 14.15 -4.75
CA TYR A 266 33.62 13.89 -6.19
C TYR A 266 34.94 13.46 -6.84
N ARG A 267 36.08 13.55 -6.11
CA ARG A 267 37.40 13.17 -6.60
C ARG A 267 37.70 11.68 -6.38
N PRO A 268 38.31 10.95 -7.35
CA PRO A 268 38.52 9.49 -7.23
C PRO A 268 39.33 9.02 -6.04
N ARG A 269 40.24 9.81 -5.50
CA ARG A 269 41.16 9.44 -4.40
C ARG A 269 41.06 10.39 -3.20
N GLY A 270 39.92 11.12 -3.04
CA GLY A 270 39.78 12.13 -1.97
C GLY A 270 39.61 11.48 -0.58
N VAL A 271 38.37 11.19 -0.23
CA VAL A 271 37.96 10.67 1.11
C VAL A 271 37.25 9.32 0.95
N PRO A 272 37.98 8.21 0.94
CA PRO A 272 37.42 6.89 0.49
C PRO A 272 36.17 6.45 1.22
N GLN A 273 36.15 6.57 2.58
CA GLN A 273 35.01 6.13 3.40
C GLN A 273 33.77 6.99 3.18
N ALA A 274 33.91 8.31 3.27
CA ALA A 274 32.82 9.26 3.06
C ALA A 274 32.26 9.14 1.63
N ARG A 275 33.14 8.98 0.63
CA ARG A 275 32.75 8.78 -0.77
C ARG A 275 32.01 7.45 -0.95
N SER A 276 32.43 6.38 -0.30
CA SER A 276 31.77 5.07 -0.36
C SER A 276 30.36 5.15 0.18
N ILE A 277 30.17 5.85 1.33
CA ILE A 277 28.85 6.12 1.90
C ILE A 277 28.01 6.99 0.97
N MET A 278 28.58 8.06 0.39
CA MET A 278 27.88 8.91 -0.58
C MET A 278 27.38 8.11 -1.78
N MET A 279 28.22 7.24 -2.35
CA MET A 279 27.84 6.35 -3.46
C MET A 279 26.67 5.44 -3.09
N GLU A 280 26.69 4.84 -1.89
CA GLU A 280 25.62 3.98 -1.41
C GLU A 280 24.32 4.77 -1.17
N LEU A 281 24.40 5.93 -0.54
CA LEU A 281 23.23 6.79 -0.34
C LEU A 281 22.65 7.29 -1.68
N CYS A 282 23.48 7.65 -2.66
CA CYS A 282 23.02 7.97 -4.01
C CYS A 282 22.35 6.75 -4.67
N ARG A 283 22.94 5.57 -4.55
CA ARG A 283 22.36 4.33 -5.05
C ARG A 283 20.98 4.07 -4.43
N VAL A 284 20.84 4.22 -3.13
CA VAL A 284 19.60 3.95 -2.39
C VAL A 284 18.54 5.01 -2.66
N HIS A 285 18.91 6.29 -2.66
CA HIS A 285 17.96 7.40 -2.74
C HIS A 285 17.67 7.90 -4.15
N LEU A 286 18.63 7.77 -5.08
CA LEU A 286 18.53 8.39 -6.41
C LEU A 286 18.35 7.39 -7.55
N SER A 287 18.58 6.07 -7.33
CA SER A 287 18.43 5.06 -8.40
C SER A 287 17.02 5.02 -9.02
N ARG A 288 16.06 5.60 -8.33
CA ARG A 288 14.67 5.73 -8.73
C ARG A 288 14.36 6.96 -9.57
N ARG A 289 15.24 7.96 -9.50
CA ARG A 289 15.07 9.27 -10.14
C ARG A 289 16.01 9.46 -11.31
N MET A 290 17.11 8.73 -11.31
CA MET A 290 18.11 8.79 -12.37
C MET A 290 18.81 7.46 -12.55
N SER A 291 19.25 7.16 -13.76
CA SER A 291 19.97 5.93 -14.06
C SER A 291 21.31 5.87 -13.30
N PHE A 292 21.82 4.64 -13.05
CA PHE A 292 23.16 4.49 -12.45
C PHE A 292 24.26 5.14 -13.29
N ALA A 293 24.09 5.24 -14.62
CA ALA A 293 25.01 5.95 -15.48
C ALA A 293 25.00 7.46 -15.18
N GLU A 294 23.82 8.05 -14.97
CA GLU A 294 23.69 9.46 -14.62
C GLU A 294 24.22 9.75 -13.20
N ILE A 295 23.88 8.89 -12.22
CA ILE A 295 24.44 8.97 -10.87
C ILE A 295 25.98 8.93 -10.93
N GLY A 296 26.53 7.98 -11.68
CA GLY A 296 27.98 7.85 -11.84
C GLY A 296 28.63 9.06 -12.48
N TRP A 297 28.00 9.62 -13.50
CA TRP A 297 28.47 10.86 -14.14
C TRP A 297 28.51 12.03 -13.15
N ARG A 298 27.46 12.26 -12.39
CA ARG A 298 27.36 13.31 -11.36
C ARG A 298 28.32 13.10 -10.18
N LEU A 299 28.67 11.87 -9.88
CA LEU A 299 29.64 11.50 -8.84
C LEU A 299 31.11 11.64 -9.32
N GLY A 300 31.34 12.32 -10.45
CA GLY A 300 32.67 12.57 -10.99
C GLY A 300 33.15 11.49 -11.97
N GLY A 301 32.24 10.91 -12.75
CA GLY A 301 32.56 9.97 -13.83
C GLY A 301 32.77 8.52 -13.37
N ILE A 302 32.03 8.08 -12.34
CA ILE A 302 32.10 6.71 -11.85
C ILE A 302 31.30 5.78 -12.77
N SER A 303 31.85 4.61 -13.09
CA SER A 303 31.16 3.60 -13.90
C SER A 303 30.02 2.93 -13.11
N VAL A 304 29.00 2.44 -13.82
CA VAL A 304 27.88 1.68 -13.24
C VAL A 304 28.35 0.46 -12.46
N SER A 305 29.37 -0.25 -12.97
CA SER A 305 29.99 -1.38 -12.30
C SER A 305 30.65 -0.99 -10.97
N ALA A 306 31.28 0.18 -10.90
CA ALA A 306 31.92 0.68 -9.68
C ALA A 306 30.88 1.02 -8.60
N ILE A 307 29.73 1.57 -8.95
CA ILE A 307 28.61 1.82 -8.01
C ILE A 307 28.12 0.48 -7.44
N SER A 308 27.92 -0.53 -8.28
CA SER A 308 27.46 -1.85 -7.86
C SER A 308 28.49 -2.58 -6.97
N GLN A 309 29.77 -2.49 -7.31
CA GLN A 309 30.85 -3.09 -6.51
C GLN A 309 31.06 -2.37 -5.18
N ASN A 310 30.78 -1.07 -5.12
CA ASN A 310 30.89 -0.29 -3.88
C ASN A 310 30.05 -0.89 -2.77
N LYS A 311 28.83 -1.35 -3.05
CA LYS A 311 27.95 -1.97 -2.06
C LYS A 311 28.66 -3.10 -1.31
N LYS A 312 29.26 -4.06 -2.02
CA LYS A 312 29.95 -5.20 -1.43
C LYS A 312 31.13 -4.78 -0.56
N ARG A 313 31.96 -3.85 -1.06
CA ARG A 313 33.11 -3.31 -0.32
C ARG A 313 32.69 -2.53 0.92
N LEU A 314 31.61 -1.75 0.82
CA LEU A 314 31.08 -0.99 1.95
C LEU A 314 30.52 -1.94 3.03
N GLU A 315 29.79 -2.97 2.67
CA GLU A 315 29.29 -3.98 3.61
C GLU A 315 30.43 -4.63 4.41
N GLU A 316 31.56 -4.97 3.76
CA GLU A 316 32.75 -5.48 4.42
C GLU A 316 33.38 -4.46 5.39
N SER A 317 33.42 -3.18 4.98
CA SER A 317 33.94 -2.10 5.82
C SER A 317 33.06 -1.83 7.04
N LEU A 318 31.72 -1.86 6.85
CA LEU A 318 30.74 -1.66 7.93
C LEU A 318 30.77 -2.78 8.98
N ARG A 319 31.25 -3.98 8.64
CA ARG A 319 31.47 -5.09 9.61
C ARG A 319 32.63 -4.82 10.55
N LYS A 320 33.65 -4.11 10.07
CA LYS A 320 34.91 -3.87 10.78
C LYS A 320 34.95 -2.53 11.50
N ASP A 321 34.15 -1.55 11.07
CA ASP A 321 34.17 -0.17 11.54
C ASP A 321 32.79 0.24 12.08
N SER A 322 32.68 0.31 13.41
CA SER A 322 31.45 0.71 14.12
C SER A 322 31.11 2.18 13.89
N HIS A 323 32.11 3.05 13.83
CA HIS A 323 31.91 4.49 13.61
C HIS A 323 31.35 4.75 12.22
N LEU A 324 31.87 4.06 11.20
CA LEU A 324 31.36 4.15 9.82
C LEU A 324 29.91 3.68 9.74
N ARG A 325 29.55 2.63 10.49
CA ARG A 325 28.17 2.12 10.58
C ARG A 325 27.22 3.13 11.22
N GLU A 326 27.64 3.74 12.31
CA GLU A 326 26.85 4.78 12.99
C GLU A 326 26.65 6.01 12.11
N SER A 327 27.68 6.45 11.40
CA SER A 327 27.59 7.57 10.45
C SER A 327 26.61 7.28 9.33
N LEU A 328 26.63 6.08 8.77
CA LEU A 328 25.63 5.66 7.75
C LEU A 328 24.21 5.65 8.33
N GLN A 329 24.03 5.19 9.57
CA GLN A 329 22.73 5.18 10.24
C GLN A 329 22.21 6.60 10.50
N ARG A 330 23.06 7.52 10.98
CA ARG A 330 22.70 8.93 11.19
C ARG A 330 22.31 9.61 9.89
N LEU A 331 23.11 9.42 8.85
CA LEU A 331 22.83 9.95 7.50
C LEU A 331 21.53 9.38 6.91
N SER A 332 21.33 8.07 7.01
CA SER A 332 20.11 7.42 6.54
C SER A 332 18.87 7.96 7.26
N LYS A 333 18.97 8.17 8.58
CA LYS A 333 17.90 8.77 9.37
C LYS A 333 17.65 10.24 9.00
N ALA A 334 18.72 11.02 8.83
CA ALA A 334 18.64 12.43 8.45
C ALA A 334 18.07 12.64 7.03
N LEU A 335 18.37 11.73 6.12
CA LEU A 335 17.89 11.74 4.74
C LEU A 335 16.55 11.03 4.55
N GLY A 336 15.91 10.55 5.63
CA GLY A 336 14.56 10.00 5.61
C GLY A 336 14.46 8.51 5.25
N SER A 337 15.58 7.76 5.16
CA SER A 337 15.57 6.32 4.98
C SER A 337 15.75 5.57 6.31
N LYS A 338 15.07 4.41 6.43
CA LYS A 338 15.45 3.43 7.46
C LYS A 338 16.70 2.68 6.97
N PRO A 339 17.68 2.40 7.86
CA PRO A 339 18.80 1.56 7.48
C PRO A 339 18.28 0.19 7.05
N SER A 340 18.72 -0.29 5.88
CA SER A 340 18.55 -1.68 5.47
C SER A 340 19.25 -2.58 6.50
N GLN A 341 18.48 -3.48 7.10
CA GLN A 341 18.99 -4.58 7.92
C GLN A 341 19.69 -5.62 7.07
#